data_13d79a24cdea597dfb3ffd17fcd4f48f
#
_entry.id   13d79a24cdea597dfb3ffd17fcd4f48f
#
_cell.length_a   1.000
_cell.length_b   1.000
_cell.length_c   1.000
_cell.angle_alpha   90.00
_cell.angle_beta   90.00
_cell.angle_gamma   90.00
#
_symmetry.space_group_name_H-M   'P 1'
#
loop_
_entity.id
_entity.type
_entity.pdbx_description
1 polymer ?
#
loop_
_entity_poly.entity_id
_entity_poly.type
_entity_poly.pdbx_seq_one_letter_code
_entity_poly.pdbx_strand_id
1 'polypeptide(L)'
;MGKIILTGDRPTGKLHLGHYIGSLRRRVELQEAGDYDKMFVFMADVQALTDNADNPEKIRHNIIEVALDYLAAGLDPQKCVLFIQSQIPELAELTTYLMNLVSVSRVQRNPTVKTEVKMRGFEGESIPLGFFCYPVSQAADITLFKATTVPAGEDQEPMLEVTRELVRRFNQIYAPVLVEPNIMLPENMTARRLPGTDGKEKMSKSLGNCIYLSDTADDVWQKVRSMYTDPEHINLNDPGHVEGNAVFTYLDAFSCDADFAEFLPDYQNLEELKDHYRRGGLGDMKCKKFLNQVLNKFLEPMRVRRAEFEKDIPEIYNILKKGTEQAREVGAQTMDEVRKAMRIDYFNDAELIRQQAERFAK
;
A
#
# COMPACT_ATOMS: atom_id res chain seq x y z
N MET A 1 -18.22 17.38 -5.24
CA MET A 1 -16.93 17.23 -4.57
C MET A 1 -16.05 16.45 -5.52
N GLY A 2 -14.86 16.89 -5.79
CA GLY A 2 -14.00 16.23 -6.76
C GLY A 2 -13.44 14.90 -6.24
N LYS A 3 -12.75 14.18 -7.10
CA LYS A 3 -12.14 12.88 -6.76
C LYS A 3 -10.80 13.10 -6.08
N ILE A 4 -10.72 12.78 -4.81
CA ILE A 4 -9.48 12.82 -4.01
C ILE A 4 -9.04 11.39 -3.71
N ILE A 5 -7.86 11.02 -4.16
CA ILE A 5 -7.28 9.69 -3.96
C ILE A 5 -6.29 9.74 -2.80
N LEU A 6 -6.38 8.79 -1.87
CA LEU A 6 -5.38 8.58 -0.84
C LEU A 6 -4.92 7.12 -0.82
N THR A 7 -3.63 6.91 -0.76
CA THR A 7 -3.01 5.59 -0.66
C THR A 7 -1.63 5.70 -0.02
N GLY A 8 -1.08 4.61 0.47
CA GLY A 8 0.26 4.60 1.05
C GLY A 8 0.73 3.20 1.42
N ASP A 9 1.99 3.10 1.82
CA ASP A 9 2.59 1.86 2.31
C ASP A 9 3.35 2.10 3.61
N ARG A 10 3.41 1.07 4.44
CA ARG A 10 4.24 1.06 5.65
C ARG A 10 5.71 0.88 5.25
N PRO A 11 6.62 1.78 5.64
CA PRO A 11 8.04 1.70 5.29
C PRO A 11 8.78 0.65 6.15
N THR A 12 8.40 -0.62 6.01
CA THR A 12 8.97 -1.75 6.74
C THR A 12 10.05 -2.51 5.96
N GLY A 13 10.43 -2.01 4.79
CA GLY A 13 11.44 -2.57 3.87
C GLY A 13 11.14 -2.16 2.43
N LYS A 14 12.04 -2.48 1.52
CA LYS A 14 11.89 -2.28 0.06
C LYS A 14 10.58 -2.87 -0.47
N LEU A 15 10.05 -2.30 -1.55
CA LEU A 15 8.87 -2.83 -2.21
C LEU A 15 9.23 -4.02 -3.11
N HIS A 16 8.32 -4.96 -3.23
CA HIS A 16 8.49 -6.17 -4.04
C HIS A 16 7.38 -6.30 -5.10
N LEU A 17 7.50 -7.24 -6.03
CA LEU A 17 6.54 -7.46 -7.11
C LEU A 17 5.09 -7.60 -6.61
N GLY A 18 4.88 -8.19 -5.42
CA GLY A 18 3.56 -8.28 -4.80
C GLY A 18 2.96 -6.92 -4.45
N HIS A 19 3.77 -5.94 -3.99
CA HIS A 19 3.29 -4.56 -3.79
C HIS A 19 3.00 -3.88 -5.12
N TYR A 20 3.84 -4.13 -6.13
CA TYR A 20 3.64 -3.54 -7.45
C TYR A 20 2.29 -3.96 -8.04
N ILE A 21 2.05 -5.27 -8.15
CA ILE A 21 0.80 -5.81 -8.72
C ILE A 21 -0.40 -5.48 -7.84
N GLY A 22 -0.24 -5.57 -6.51
CA GLY A 22 -1.33 -5.38 -5.56
C GLY A 22 -1.83 -3.94 -5.45
N SER A 23 -0.94 -2.96 -5.66
CA SER A 23 -1.32 -1.55 -5.45
C SER A 23 -0.55 -0.53 -6.28
N LEU A 24 0.79 -0.64 -6.40
CA LEU A 24 1.60 0.43 -6.96
C LEU A 24 1.34 0.65 -8.46
N ARG A 25 1.17 -0.43 -9.24
CA ARG A 25 0.78 -0.36 -10.64
C ARG A 25 -0.51 0.45 -10.82
N ARG A 26 -1.53 0.17 -10.00
CA ARG A 26 -2.80 0.90 -10.07
C ARG A 26 -2.65 2.38 -9.72
N ARG A 27 -1.76 2.73 -8.79
CA ARG A 27 -1.46 4.14 -8.47
C ARG A 27 -0.89 4.86 -9.67
N VAL A 28 0.07 4.26 -10.37
CA VAL A 28 0.65 4.84 -11.60
C VAL A 28 -0.41 4.97 -12.69
N GLU A 29 -1.23 3.94 -12.91
CA GLU A 29 -2.34 3.99 -13.88
C GLU A 29 -3.33 5.12 -13.57
N LEU A 30 -3.72 5.28 -12.30
CA LEU A 30 -4.61 6.37 -11.87
C LEU A 30 -3.98 7.74 -12.06
N GLN A 31 -2.68 7.87 -11.75
CA GLN A 31 -1.92 9.09 -11.98
C GLN A 31 -1.90 9.45 -13.47
N GLU A 32 -1.61 8.49 -14.35
CA GLU A 32 -1.56 8.73 -15.80
C GLU A 32 -2.95 9.02 -16.40
N ALA A 33 -4.00 8.41 -15.87
CA ALA A 33 -5.37 8.71 -16.29
C ALA A 33 -5.78 10.15 -15.97
N GLY A 34 -5.22 10.77 -14.91
CA GLY A 34 -5.45 12.16 -14.55
C GLY A 34 -6.89 12.49 -14.12
N ASP A 35 -7.74 11.48 -13.89
CA ASP A 35 -9.14 11.65 -13.49
C ASP A 35 -9.23 11.78 -11.96
N TYR A 36 -8.67 12.84 -11.41
CA TYR A 36 -8.72 13.21 -9.99
C TYR A 36 -8.34 14.68 -9.79
N ASP A 37 -8.81 15.29 -8.71
CA ASP A 37 -8.42 16.64 -8.32
C ASP A 37 -7.11 16.65 -7.55
N LYS A 38 -6.93 15.67 -6.65
CA LYS A 38 -5.70 15.47 -5.88
C LYS A 38 -5.44 13.99 -5.65
N MET A 39 -4.16 13.62 -5.66
CA MET A 39 -3.71 12.28 -5.31
C MET A 39 -2.63 12.39 -4.23
N PHE A 40 -2.89 11.77 -3.09
CA PHE A 40 -1.98 11.69 -1.95
C PHE A 40 -1.41 10.29 -1.85
N VAL A 41 -0.09 10.20 -1.78
CA VAL A 41 0.62 8.92 -1.60
C VAL A 41 1.61 9.07 -0.46
N PHE A 42 1.47 8.29 0.60
CA PHE A 42 2.25 8.52 1.81
C PHE A 42 3.02 7.29 2.31
N MET A 43 4.09 7.58 3.03
CA MET A 43 4.80 6.60 3.84
C MET A 43 4.18 6.59 5.24
N ALA A 44 3.51 5.48 5.58
CA ALA A 44 2.78 5.29 6.83
C ALA A 44 3.73 4.84 7.97
N ASP A 45 4.64 5.72 8.36
CA ASP A 45 5.69 5.43 9.34
C ASP A 45 5.14 5.31 10.77
N VAL A 46 4.15 6.11 11.16
CA VAL A 46 3.49 5.97 12.47
C VAL A 46 2.79 4.61 12.57
N GLN A 47 2.12 4.17 11.52
CA GLN A 47 1.50 2.85 11.49
C GLN A 47 2.54 1.73 11.44
N ALA A 48 3.69 1.95 10.80
CA ALA A 48 4.78 0.99 10.81
C ALA A 48 5.38 0.79 12.21
N LEU A 49 5.38 1.83 13.04
CA LEU A 49 5.86 1.76 14.42
C LEU A 49 4.94 0.96 15.36
N THR A 50 3.69 0.71 15.02
CA THR A 50 2.76 -0.04 15.89
C THR A 50 3.21 -1.48 16.17
N ASP A 51 4.04 -2.04 15.30
CA ASP A 51 4.62 -3.38 15.42
C ASP A 51 6.14 -3.42 15.20
N ASN A 52 6.80 -2.26 15.21
CA ASN A 52 8.25 -2.08 15.11
C ASN A 52 8.72 -0.98 16.09
N ALA A 53 8.05 -0.81 17.23
CA ALA A 53 8.38 0.23 18.20
C ALA A 53 9.78 0.07 18.81
N ASP A 54 10.27 -1.14 18.88
CA ASP A 54 11.60 -1.52 19.36
C ASP A 54 12.72 -1.32 18.33
N ASN A 55 12.36 -1.04 17.08
CA ASN A 55 13.33 -0.86 15.99
C ASN A 55 12.98 0.36 15.09
N PRO A 56 12.99 1.60 15.61
CA PRO A 56 12.65 2.80 14.87
C PRO A 56 13.63 3.07 13.72
N GLU A 57 14.89 2.68 13.83
CA GLU A 57 15.90 2.85 12.79
C GLU A 57 15.57 2.06 11.52
N LYS A 58 14.93 0.91 11.65
CA LYS A 58 14.39 0.16 10.50
C LYS A 58 13.39 1.01 9.71
N ILE A 59 12.46 1.67 10.41
CA ILE A 59 11.46 2.51 9.75
C ILE A 59 12.11 3.73 9.11
N ARG A 60 12.98 4.41 9.87
CA ARG A 60 13.72 5.58 9.40
C ARG A 60 14.51 5.30 8.12
N HIS A 61 15.24 4.19 8.10
CA HIS A 61 16.01 3.78 6.91
C HIS A 61 15.09 3.49 5.70
N ASN A 62 13.94 2.87 5.94
CA ASN A 62 13.06 2.44 4.85
C ASN A 62 12.15 3.56 4.30
N ILE A 63 12.09 4.73 4.88
CA ILE A 63 11.42 5.90 4.28
C ILE A 63 12.00 6.18 2.89
N ILE A 64 13.31 6.29 2.80
CA ILE A 64 13.97 6.62 1.53
C ILE A 64 13.90 5.46 0.55
N GLU A 65 14.00 4.21 1.02
CA GLU A 65 13.88 3.03 0.18
C GLU A 65 12.50 2.96 -0.51
N VAL A 66 11.41 3.25 0.24
CA VAL A 66 10.05 3.26 -0.31
C VAL A 66 9.85 4.45 -1.25
N ALA A 67 10.39 5.63 -0.92
CA ALA A 67 10.30 6.80 -1.79
C ALA A 67 11.00 6.56 -3.14
N LEU A 68 12.20 5.96 -3.11
CA LEU A 68 12.92 5.57 -4.32
C LEU A 68 12.13 4.54 -5.15
N ASP A 69 11.51 3.55 -4.50
CA ASP A 69 10.69 2.56 -5.19
C ASP A 69 9.43 3.18 -5.82
N TYR A 70 8.79 4.16 -5.16
CA TYR A 70 7.67 4.92 -5.71
C TYR A 70 8.06 5.67 -7.00
N LEU A 71 9.13 6.44 -6.93
CA LEU A 71 9.64 7.21 -8.06
C LEU A 71 10.12 6.30 -9.18
N ALA A 72 10.82 5.22 -8.85
CA ALA A 72 11.28 4.22 -9.81
C ALA A 72 10.12 3.53 -10.53
N ALA A 73 9.02 3.24 -9.83
CA ALA A 73 7.82 2.67 -10.42
C ALA A 73 7.06 3.64 -11.33
N GLY A 74 7.31 4.95 -11.23
CA GLY A 74 6.74 5.96 -12.12
C GLY A 74 5.78 6.94 -11.44
N LEU A 75 5.71 6.98 -10.11
CA LEU A 75 4.99 8.06 -9.43
C LEU A 75 5.74 9.38 -9.62
N ASP A 76 5.02 10.39 -10.08
CA ASP A 76 5.53 11.71 -10.40
C ASP A 76 5.12 12.72 -9.32
N PRO A 77 6.09 13.33 -8.58
CA PRO A 77 5.78 14.31 -7.54
C PRO A 77 5.15 15.61 -8.05
N GLN A 78 5.08 15.81 -9.38
CA GLN A 78 4.32 16.92 -9.97
C GLN A 78 2.84 16.58 -10.15
N LYS A 79 2.49 15.29 -10.21
CA LYS A 79 1.13 14.79 -10.40
C LYS A 79 0.49 14.29 -9.11
N CYS A 80 1.29 13.84 -8.14
CA CYS A 80 0.82 13.37 -6.84
C CYS A 80 1.64 13.95 -5.69
N VAL A 81 1.02 14.05 -4.51
CA VAL A 81 1.63 14.56 -3.29
C VAL A 81 2.25 13.41 -2.51
N LEU A 82 3.59 13.31 -2.51
CA LEU A 82 4.34 12.32 -1.73
C LEU A 82 4.69 12.89 -0.35
N PHE A 83 4.25 12.25 0.74
CA PHE A 83 4.48 12.78 2.09
C PHE A 83 4.76 11.71 3.14
N ILE A 84 5.28 12.14 4.30
CA ILE A 84 5.56 11.28 5.45
C ILE A 84 4.49 11.52 6.52
N GLN A 85 3.82 10.46 6.95
CA GLN A 85 2.69 10.50 7.89
C GLN A 85 3.02 11.20 9.20
N SER A 86 4.15 10.87 9.84
CA SER A 86 4.55 11.45 11.13
C SER A 86 4.79 12.96 11.10
N GLN A 87 4.97 13.52 9.92
CA GLN A 87 5.19 14.96 9.74
C GLN A 87 3.89 15.77 9.63
N ILE A 88 2.72 15.11 9.79
CA ILE A 88 1.38 15.71 9.81
C ILE A 88 0.79 15.55 11.21
N PRO A 89 1.06 16.45 12.16
CA PRO A 89 0.60 16.32 13.55
C PRO A 89 -0.93 16.32 13.67
N GLU A 90 -1.63 16.91 12.71
CA GLU A 90 -3.08 16.95 12.60
C GLU A 90 -3.71 15.55 12.54
N LEU A 91 -2.98 14.54 12.01
CA LEU A 91 -3.42 13.13 12.00
C LEU A 91 -3.55 12.55 13.41
N ALA A 92 -2.60 12.84 14.29
CA ALA A 92 -2.65 12.37 15.67
C ALA A 92 -3.79 13.02 16.46
N GLU A 93 -4.03 14.32 16.23
CA GLU A 93 -5.13 15.06 16.83
C GLU A 93 -6.48 14.48 16.38
N LEU A 94 -6.70 14.33 15.07
CA LEU A 94 -7.93 13.76 14.53
C LEU A 94 -8.16 12.33 15.02
N THR A 95 -7.10 11.51 15.06
CA THR A 95 -7.16 10.15 15.61
C THR A 95 -7.73 10.16 17.04
N THR A 96 -7.24 11.06 17.89
CA THR A 96 -7.71 11.21 19.26
C THR A 96 -9.21 11.54 19.34
N TYR A 97 -9.69 12.42 18.48
CA TYR A 97 -11.12 12.78 18.44
C TYR A 97 -11.97 11.61 17.94
N LEU A 98 -11.53 10.91 16.90
CA LEU A 98 -12.24 9.76 16.35
C LEU A 98 -12.29 8.57 17.34
N MET A 99 -11.26 8.38 18.18
CA MET A 99 -11.26 7.35 19.24
C MET A 99 -12.45 7.48 20.19
N ASN A 100 -12.95 8.70 20.44
CA ASN A 100 -14.10 8.93 21.30
C ASN A 100 -15.43 8.49 20.64
N LEU A 101 -15.42 8.19 19.36
CA LEU A 101 -16.60 7.85 18.58
C LEU A 101 -16.76 6.35 18.28
N VAL A 102 -15.83 5.52 18.73
CA VAL A 102 -15.87 4.07 18.52
C VAL A 102 -15.61 3.31 19.80
N SER A 103 -16.28 2.19 20.00
CA SER A 103 -16.05 1.36 21.17
C SER A 103 -14.94 0.34 20.94
N VAL A 104 -14.23 -0.04 22.03
CA VAL A 104 -13.23 -1.13 22.02
C VAL A 104 -13.79 -2.39 21.38
N SER A 105 -15.00 -2.80 21.76
CA SER A 105 -15.65 -4.00 21.23
C SER A 105 -15.94 -3.93 19.73
N ARG A 106 -16.15 -2.73 19.16
CA ARG A 106 -16.33 -2.58 17.70
C ARG A 106 -15.02 -2.82 16.95
N VAL A 107 -13.91 -2.27 17.46
CA VAL A 107 -12.58 -2.49 16.89
C VAL A 107 -12.18 -3.97 16.98
N GLN A 108 -12.37 -4.60 18.15
CA GLN A 108 -12.07 -6.02 18.37
C GLN A 108 -12.85 -6.96 17.43
N ARG A 109 -14.05 -6.59 17.02
CA ARG A 109 -14.87 -7.40 16.10
C ARG A 109 -14.47 -7.26 14.63
N ASN A 110 -13.64 -6.29 14.28
CA ASN A 110 -13.18 -6.13 12.89
C ASN A 110 -12.42 -7.38 12.41
N PRO A 111 -12.79 -7.98 11.27
CA PRO A 111 -12.18 -9.22 10.77
C PRO A 111 -10.69 -9.07 10.48
N THR A 112 -10.28 -7.92 9.91
CA THR A 112 -8.88 -7.64 9.58
C THR A 112 -8.04 -7.56 10.85
N VAL A 113 -8.52 -6.83 11.87
CA VAL A 113 -7.85 -6.74 13.18
C VAL A 113 -7.69 -8.13 13.82
N LYS A 114 -8.74 -8.94 13.82
CA LYS A 114 -8.68 -10.32 14.36
C LYS A 114 -7.62 -11.17 13.65
N THR A 115 -7.60 -11.10 12.34
CA THR A 115 -6.64 -11.85 11.53
C THR A 115 -5.22 -11.41 11.82
N GLU A 116 -4.96 -10.10 11.87
CA GLU A 116 -3.63 -9.55 12.13
C GLU A 116 -3.14 -9.82 13.56
N VAL A 117 -4.02 -9.69 14.56
CA VAL A 117 -3.71 -10.08 15.96
C VAL A 117 -3.23 -11.52 16.02
N LYS A 118 -3.96 -12.45 15.36
CA LYS A 118 -3.59 -13.86 15.30
C LYS A 118 -2.27 -14.09 14.57
N MET A 119 -2.07 -13.45 13.42
CA MET A 119 -0.85 -13.61 12.62
C MET A 119 0.41 -13.10 13.34
N ARG A 120 0.26 -12.11 14.24
CA ARG A 120 1.38 -11.55 15.01
C ARG A 120 1.60 -12.23 16.36
N GLY A 121 0.78 -13.22 16.69
CA GLY A 121 0.90 -13.92 17.97
C GLY A 121 0.56 -13.07 19.19
N PHE A 122 -0.20 -11.98 19.01
CA PHE A 122 -0.71 -11.20 20.14
C PHE A 122 -1.86 -11.96 20.78
N GLU A 123 -1.68 -12.37 22.02
CA GLU A 123 -2.70 -13.12 22.77
C GLU A 123 -3.25 -12.29 23.94
N GLY A 124 -4.57 -12.30 24.10
CA GLY A 124 -5.26 -11.72 25.26
C GLY A 124 -4.93 -10.24 25.47
N GLU A 125 -4.36 -9.93 26.64
CA GLU A 125 -4.04 -8.57 27.07
C GLU A 125 -2.70 -8.03 26.51
N SER A 126 -1.95 -8.84 25.77
CA SER A 126 -0.63 -8.47 25.25
C SER A 126 -0.67 -7.64 23.95
N ILE A 127 -1.85 -7.25 23.47
CA ILE A 127 -1.98 -6.43 22.27
C ILE A 127 -1.49 -5.01 22.55
N PRO A 128 -0.45 -4.50 21.84
CA PRO A 128 -0.02 -3.12 22.02
C PRO A 128 -1.18 -2.15 21.71
N LEU A 129 -1.38 -1.13 22.55
CA LEU A 129 -2.47 -0.18 22.39
C LEU A 129 -2.40 0.54 21.01
N GLY A 130 -1.22 0.94 20.58
CA GLY A 130 -1.03 1.56 19.28
C GLY A 130 -1.45 0.64 18.12
N PHE A 131 -1.12 -0.65 18.22
CA PHE A 131 -1.58 -1.66 17.26
C PHE A 131 -3.11 -1.81 17.32
N PHE A 132 -3.71 -1.81 18.50
CA PHE A 132 -5.16 -1.91 18.66
C PHE A 132 -5.90 -0.70 18.08
N CYS A 133 -5.31 0.50 18.17
CA CYS A 133 -5.92 1.75 17.72
C CYS A 133 -5.67 2.06 16.23
N TYR A 134 -4.83 1.30 15.50
CA TYR A 134 -4.49 1.62 14.11
C TYR A 134 -5.70 1.74 13.17
N PRO A 135 -6.84 1.03 13.35
CA PRO A 135 -7.99 1.22 12.46
C PRO A 135 -8.59 2.63 12.55
N VAL A 136 -8.50 3.26 13.73
CA VAL A 136 -8.96 4.64 13.95
C VAL A 136 -7.94 5.63 13.38
N SER A 137 -6.65 5.35 13.54
CA SER A 137 -5.59 6.13 12.92
C SER A 137 -5.69 6.09 11.39
N GLN A 138 -5.95 4.92 10.80
CA GLN A 138 -6.19 4.81 9.36
C GLN A 138 -7.43 5.59 8.91
N ALA A 139 -8.49 5.62 9.71
CA ALA A 139 -9.65 6.47 9.44
C ALA A 139 -9.28 7.96 9.44
N ALA A 140 -8.40 8.39 10.37
CA ALA A 140 -7.89 9.76 10.38
C ALA A 140 -7.04 10.06 9.14
N ASP A 141 -6.16 9.14 8.71
CA ASP A 141 -5.37 9.28 7.47
C ASP A 141 -6.28 9.58 6.27
N ILE A 142 -7.39 8.84 6.15
CA ILE A 142 -8.33 8.96 5.03
C ILE A 142 -9.15 10.26 5.12
N THR A 143 -9.67 10.57 6.30
CA THR A 143 -10.67 11.64 6.47
C THR A 143 -10.06 13.02 6.60
N LEU A 144 -8.80 13.14 7.07
CA LEU A 144 -8.09 14.41 7.14
C LEU A 144 -7.95 15.07 5.77
N PHE A 145 -7.70 14.28 4.75
CA PHE A 145 -7.57 14.73 3.35
C PHE A 145 -8.89 14.73 2.60
N LYS A 146 -10.03 14.42 3.27
CA LYS A 146 -11.34 14.26 2.63
C LYS A 146 -11.30 13.33 1.43
N ALA A 147 -10.52 12.24 1.54
CA ALA A 147 -10.35 11.28 0.46
C ALA A 147 -11.69 10.61 0.11
N THR A 148 -12.04 10.69 -1.19
CA THR A 148 -13.25 10.06 -1.72
C THR A 148 -12.98 8.66 -2.25
N THR A 149 -11.72 8.34 -2.55
CA THR A 149 -11.31 7.11 -3.20
C THR A 149 -10.02 6.56 -2.57
N VAL A 150 -10.07 5.31 -2.14
CA VAL A 150 -8.93 4.59 -1.56
C VAL A 150 -8.66 3.34 -2.40
N PRO A 151 -7.62 3.35 -3.26
CA PRO A 151 -7.17 2.15 -3.96
C PRO A 151 -6.60 1.14 -2.96
N ALA A 152 -7.25 0.01 -2.78
CA ALA A 152 -6.84 -1.01 -1.82
C ALA A 152 -7.38 -2.41 -2.19
N GLY A 153 -6.80 -3.45 -1.59
CA GLY A 153 -7.32 -4.82 -1.70
C GLY A 153 -8.62 -5.03 -0.90
N GLU A 154 -9.34 -6.10 -1.20
CA GLU A 154 -10.58 -6.48 -0.48
C GLU A 154 -10.41 -6.63 1.03
N ASP A 155 -9.22 -7.02 1.48
CA ASP A 155 -8.88 -7.16 2.89
C ASP A 155 -8.96 -5.84 3.67
N GLN A 156 -8.98 -4.69 2.97
CA GLN A 156 -9.12 -3.37 3.55
C GLN A 156 -10.59 -2.89 3.64
N GLU A 157 -11.55 -3.57 3.03
CA GLU A 157 -12.97 -3.18 3.10
C GLU A 157 -13.48 -3.06 4.53
N PRO A 158 -13.18 -4.00 5.47
CA PRO A 158 -13.60 -3.85 6.87
C PRO A 158 -13.03 -2.61 7.57
N MET A 159 -11.88 -2.10 7.12
CA MET A 159 -11.27 -0.88 7.64
C MET A 159 -12.00 0.37 7.13
N LEU A 160 -12.37 0.35 5.85
CA LEU A 160 -13.16 1.44 5.26
C LEU A 160 -14.57 1.49 5.82
N GLU A 161 -15.16 0.34 6.19
CA GLU A 161 -16.44 0.31 6.93
C GLU A 161 -16.35 1.04 8.26
N VAL A 162 -15.30 0.78 9.05
CA VAL A 162 -15.07 1.52 10.31
C VAL A 162 -14.89 3.02 10.03
N THR A 163 -14.16 3.37 8.98
CA THR A 163 -13.99 4.77 8.57
C THR A 163 -15.33 5.44 8.25
N ARG A 164 -16.18 4.81 7.44
CA ARG A 164 -17.52 5.33 7.11
C ARG A 164 -18.42 5.46 8.33
N GLU A 165 -18.39 4.48 9.24
CA GLU A 165 -19.10 4.56 10.51
C GLU A 165 -18.67 5.77 11.35
N LEU A 166 -17.35 6.00 11.44
CA LEU A 166 -16.78 7.15 12.16
C LEU A 166 -17.16 8.48 11.51
N VAL A 167 -17.12 8.57 10.19
CA VAL A 167 -17.55 9.75 9.43
C VAL A 167 -19.02 10.06 9.70
N ARG A 168 -19.91 9.08 9.55
CA ARG A 168 -21.35 9.27 9.82
C ARG A 168 -21.60 9.73 11.24
N ARG A 169 -20.95 9.09 12.21
CA ARG A 169 -21.11 9.42 13.62
C ARG A 169 -20.58 10.81 13.95
N PHE A 170 -19.41 11.19 13.41
CA PHE A 170 -18.86 12.53 13.56
C PHE A 170 -19.83 13.58 13.00
N ASN A 171 -20.25 13.40 11.74
CA ASN A 171 -21.11 14.34 11.03
C ASN A 171 -22.49 14.47 11.69
N GLN A 172 -23.02 13.39 12.28
CA GLN A 172 -24.29 13.41 12.98
C GLN A 172 -24.21 14.15 14.33
N ILE A 173 -23.11 13.97 15.08
CA ILE A 173 -22.95 14.54 16.43
C ILE A 173 -22.56 16.01 16.36
N TYR A 174 -21.69 16.37 15.45
CA TYR A 174 -21.08 17.70 15.38
C TYR A 174 -21.57 18.51 14.17
N ALA A 175 -21.04 18.27 13.00
CA ALA A 175 -21.44 18.90 11.73
C ALA A 175 -20.92 18.08 10.54
N PRO A 176 -21.49 18.24 9.32
CA PRO A 176 -21.09 17.52 8.12
C PRO A 176 -19.74 18.05 7.56
N VAL A 177 -18.63 17.65 8.15
CA VAL A 177 -17.26 18.04 7.78
C VAL A 177 -16.51 16.92 7.08
N LEU A 178 -16.59 15.69 7.60
CA LEU A 178 -15.83 14.55 7.09
C LEU A 178 -16.56 13.87 5.92
N VAL A 179 -15.79 13.24 5.02
CA VAL A 179 -16.27 12.61 3.79
C VAL A 179 -16.12 11.10 3.86
N GLU A 180 -17.17 10.36 3.44
CA GLU A 180 -17.13 8.91 3.36
C GLU A 180 -16.28 8.45 2.17
N PRO A 181 -15.28 7.59 2.38
CA PRO A 181 -14.46 7.06 1.31
C PRO A 181 -15.12 5.87 0.61
N ASN A 182 -14.79 5.68 -0.67
CA ASN A 182 -15.07 4.47 -1.42
C ASN A 182 -13.79 3.69 -1.64
N ILE A 183 -13.85 2.35 -1.51
CA ILE A 183 -12.76 1.49 -1.93
C ILE A 183 -12.73 1.41 -3.44
N MET A 184 -11.52 1.42 -4.01
CA MET A 184 -11.30 1.12 -5.41
C MET A 184 -10.51 -0.18 -5.50
N LEU A 185 -11.20 -1.26 -5.84
CA LEU A 185 -10.60 -2.58 -6.01
C LEU A 185 -9.81 -2.68 -7.32
N PRO A 186 -8.76 -3.51 -7.38
CA PRO A 186 -8.07 -3.83 -8.63
C PRO A 186 -9.03 -4.48 -9.63
N GLU A 187 -8.96 -4.08 -10.89
CA GLU A 187 -9.84 -4.59 -11.97
C GLU A 187 -9.57 -6.06 -12.29
N ASN A 188 -8.34 -6.51 -12.14
CA ASN A 188 -7.93 -7.86 -12.52
C ASN A 188 -7.81 -8.78 -11.29
N MET A 189 -8.72 -9.76 -11.18
CA MET A 189 -8.80 -10.71 -10.06
C MET A 189 -7.58 -11.64 -9.97
N THR A 190 -7.00 -12.02 -11.11
CA THR A 190 -5.89 -12.98 -11.21
C THR A 190 -4.57 -12.39 -10.68
N ALA A 191 -4.40 -11.07 -10.77
CA ALA A 191 -3.20 -10.37 -10.31
C ALA A 191 -3.20 -10.03 -8.80
N ARG A 192 -4.28 -10.38 -8.06
CA ARG A 192 -4.49 -9.91 -6.67
C ARG A 192 -3.51 -10.46 -5.64
N ARG A 193 -2.90 -11.61 -5.87
CA ARG A 193 -1.97 -12.25 -4.93
C ARG A 193 -0.88 -13.02 -5.65
N LEU A 194 0.30 -12.43 -5.77
CA LEU A 194 1.49 -13.21 -6.15
C LEU A 194 1.93 -14.07 -4.96
N PRO A 195 2.12 -15.40 -5.18
CA PRO A 195 2.78 -16.24 -4.20
C PRO A 195 4.24 -15.80 -4.03
N GLY A 196 4.84 -16.13 -2.91
CA GLY A 196 6.28 -16.02 -2.75
C GLY A 196 7.02 -16.98 -3.70
N THR A 197 8.33 -16.84 -3.79
CA THR A 197 9.17 -17.74 -4.59
C THR A 197 9.12 -19.19 -4.11
N ASP A 198 8.67 -19.41 -2.87
CA ASP A 198 8.41 -20.75 -2.28
C ASP A 198 7.13 -21.41 -2.79
N GLY A 199 6.27 -20.70 -3.52
CA GLY A 199 5.01 -21.19 -4.07
C GLY A 199 3.90 -21.50 -3.07
N LYS A 200 4.13 -21.28 -1.78
CA LYS A 200 3.21 -21.70 -0.70
C LYS A 200 2.46 -20.54 -0.08
N GLU A 201 3.20 -19.54 0.32
CA GLU A 201 2.69 -18.41 1.07
C GLU A 201 2.65 -17.15 0.21
N LYS A 202 1.88 -16.15 0.63
CA LYS A 202 1.93 -14.82 0.04
C LYS A 202 3.36 -14.29 0.12
N MET A 203 3.81 -13.57 -0.91
CA MET A 203 5.08 -12.86 -0.90
C MET A 203 5.21 -11.98 0.35
N SER A 204 6.22 -12.23 1.16
CA SER A 204 6.45 -11.55 2.44
C SER A 204 7.93 -11.34 2.72
N LYS A 205 8.28 -10.13 3.15
CA LYS A 205 9.66 -9.75 3.51
C LYS A 205 10.21 -10.63 4.65
N SER A 206 9.38 -10.96 5.64
CA SER A 206 9.77 -11.77 6.79
C SER A 206 10.07 -13.23 6.44
N LEU A 207 9.49 -13.74 5.35
CA LEU A 207 9.74 -15.10 4.86
C LEU A 207 10.92 -15.18 3.89
N GLY A 208 11.48 -14.03 3.45
CA GLY A 208 12.58 -14.01 2.49
C GLY A 208 12.21 -14.53 1.10
N ASN A 209 10.92 -14.65 0.79
CA ASN A 209 10.38 -15.21 -0.46
C ASN A 209 9.98 -14.14 -1.49
N CYS A 210 10.64 -12.95 -1.44
CA CYS A 210 10.31 -11.78 -2.25
C CYS A 210 11.28 -11.57 -3.42
N ILE A 211 10.76 -11.15 -4.58
CA ILE A 211 11.52 -10.45 -5.62
C ILE A 211 11.25 -8.97 -5.45
N TYR A 212 12.29 -8.18 -5.12
CA TYR A 212 12.18 -6.73 -4.91
C TYR A 212 12.23 -5.97 -6.24
N LEU A 213 11.63 -4.78 -6.27
CA LEU A 213 11.69 -3.90 -7.47
C LEU A 213 13.14 -3.45 -7.77
N SER A 214 13.96 -3.38 -6.73
CA SER A 214 15.36 -2.98 -6.80
C SER A 214 16.36 -4.15 -6.91
N ASP A 215 15.88 -5.40 -7.03
CA ASP A 215 16.79 -6.55 -7.21
C ASP A 215 17.58 -6.42 -8.51
N THR A 216 18.85 -6.75 -8.45
CA THR A 216 19.70 -6.84 -9.66
C THR A 216 19.24 -7.98 -10.57
N ALA A 217 19.70 -7.98 -11.82
CA ALA A 217 19.37 -9.06 -12.75
C ALA A 217 19.82 -10.44 -12.23
N ASP A 218 20.97 -10.47 -11.54
CA ASP A 218 21.50 -11.68 -10.94
C ASP A 218 20.69 -12.12 -9.72
N ASP A 219 20.25 -11.19 -8.87
CA ASP A 219 19.36 -11.49 -7.74
C ASP A 219 18.04 -12.08 -8.23
N VAL A 220 17.44 -11.48 -9.26
CA VAL A 220 16.20 -12.01 -9.88
C VAL A 220 16.42 -13.42 -10.38
N TRP A 221 17.54 -13.66 -11.08
CA TRP A 221 17.87 -15.01 -11.57
C TRP A 221 18.01 -16.03 -10.45
N GLN A 222 18.75 -15.70 -9.38
CA GLN A 222 18.90 -16.61 -8.24
C GLN A 222 17.54 -16.96 -7.60
N LYS A 223 16.68 -15.97 -7.43
CA LYS A 223 15.33 -16.15 -6.86
C LYS A 223 14.42 -16.95 -7.78
N VAL A 224 14.40 -16.64 -9.09
CA VAL A 224 13.60 -17.39 -10.09
C VAL A 224 14.09 -18.82 -10.23
N ARG A 225 15.41 -19.02 -10.27
CA ARG A 225 15.99 -20.37 -10.35
C ARG A 225 15.57 -21.26 -9.18
N SER A 226 15.47 -20.68 -7.96
CA SER A 226 15.09 -21.40 -6.75
C SER A 226 13.56 -21.48 -6.53
N MET A 227 12.73 -20.88 -7.41
CA MET A 227 11.28 -20.95 -7.28
C MET A 227 10.77 -22.39 -7.22
N TYR A 228 9.77 -22.57 -6.36
CA TYR A 228 9.03 -23.83 -6.29
C TYR A 228 8.36 -24.12 -7.62
N THR A 229 8.45 -25.37 -8.03
CA THR A 229 7.80 -25.93 -9.22
C THR A 229 6.99 -27.17 -8.84
N ASP A 230 6.35 -27.79 -9.80
CA ASP A 230 5.52 -28.98 -9.59
C ASP A 230 6.38 -30.17 -9.07
N PRO A 231 6.11 -30.69 -7.87
CA PRO A 231 6.86 -31.81 -7.31
C PRO A 231 6.61 -33.15 -8.03
N GLU A 232 5.55 -33.25 -8.84
CA GLU A 232 5.22 -34.43 -9.61
C GLU A 232 5.90 -34.44 -11.00
N HIS A 233 6.40 -33.26 -11.46
CA HIS A 233 7.13 -33.14 -12.72
C HIS A 233 8.63 -33.41 -12.51
N ILE A 234 8.97 -34.69 -12.28
CA ILE A 234 10.34 -35.12 -11.95
C ILE A 234 11.19 -35.31 -13.22
N ASN A 235 10.59 -35.95 -14.25
CA ASN A 235 11.27 -36.16 -15.51
C ASN A 235 10.72 -35.25 -16.60
N LEU A 236 11.51 -34.99 -17.63
CA LEU A 236 11.13 -34.08 -18.72
C LEU A 236 9.78 -34.46 -19.39
N ASN A 237 9.50 -35.75 -19.50
CA ASN A 237 8.32 -36.25 -20.18
C ASN A 237 7.09 -36.43 -19.26
N ASP A 238 7.24 -36.17 -17.96
CA ASP A 238 6.13 -36.23 -17.04
C ASP A 238 5.14 -35.08 -17.34
N PRO A 239 3.84 -35.29 -17.30
CA PRO A 239 2.86 -34.20 -17.33
C PRO A 239 3.06 -33.26 -16.14
N GLY A 240 3.04 -31.97 -16.40
CA GLY A 240 3.19 -30.96 -15.35
C GLY A 240 1.87 -30.28 -14.99
N HIS A 241 1.77 -29.80 -13.75
CA HIS A 241 0.63 -29.02 -13.27
C HIS A 241 0.97 -27.53 -13.31
N VAL A 242 0.12 -26.76 -13.99
CA VAL A 242 0.22 -25.29 -14.10
C VAL A 242 -0.43 -24.63 -12.90
N GLU A 243 -1.53 -25.18 -12.43
CA GLU A 243 -2.32 -24.66 -11.31
C GLU A 243 -1.51 -24.80 -10.01
N GLY A 244 -1.32 -23.68 -9.31
CA GLY A 244 -0.49 -23.62 -8.09
C GLY A 244 1.02 -23.57 -8.35
N ASN A 245 1.47 -23.59 -9.61
CA ASN A 245 2.86 -23.42 -9.97
C ASN A 245 3.22 -21.93 -9.99
N ALA A 246 4.11 -21.52 -9.10
CA ALA A 246 4.51 -20.13 -8.95
C ALA A 246 5.07 -19.52 -10.25
N VAL A 247 5.84 -20.29 -11.04
CA VAL A 247 6.43 -19.79 -12.29
C VAL A 247 5.36 -19.36 -13.28
N PHE A 248 4.29 -20.16 -13.45
CA PHE A 248 3.19 -19.80 -14.35
C PHE A 248 2.33 -18.68 -13.79
N THR A 249 2.12 -18.60 -12.47
CA THR A 249 1.43 -17.48 -11.85
C THR A 249 2.15 -16.15 -12.11
N TYR A 250 3.48 -16.14 -12.08
CA TYR A 250 4.26 -14.94 -12.42
C TYR A 250 4.23 -14.64 -13.92
N LEU A 251 4.26 -15.66 -14.78
CA LEU A 251 4.10 -15.46 -16.23
C LEU A 251 2.73 -14.89 -16.57
N ASP A 252 1.65 -15.36 -15.92
CA ASP A 252 0.30 -14.77 -16.06
C ASP A 252 0.25 -13.27 -15.68
N ALA A 253 1.06 -12.87 -14.70
CA ALA A 253 1.05 -11.49 -14.20
C ALA A 253 1.92 -10.53 -15.03
N PHE A 254 3.00 -11.02 -15.66
CA PHE A 254 4.04 -10.16 -16.22
C PHE A 254 4.33 -10.40 -17.70
N SER A 255 3.98 -11.57 -18.29
CA SER A 255 4.27 -11.82 -19.70
C SER A 255 3.15 -11.32 -20.64
N CYS A 256 3.55 -11.01 -21.86
CA CYS A 256 2.67 -10.74 -22.99
C CYS A 256 3.16 -11.45 -24.24
N ASP A 257 2.35 -11.52 -25.31
CA ASP A 257 2.69 -12.23 -26.55
C ASP A 257 3.98 -11.70 -27.18
N ALA A 258 4.29 -10.42 -27.03
CA ALA A 258 5.55 -9.86 -27.54
C ALA A 258 6.80 -10.45 -26.86
N ASP A 259 6.69 -10.88 -25.61
CA ASP A 259 7.82 -11.52 -24.90
C ASP A 259 8.12 -12.92 -25.45
N PHE A 260 7.11 -13.62 -25.94
CA PHE A 260 7.32 -14.90 -26.62
C PHE A 260 8.07 -14.72 -27.93
N ALA A 261 7.68 -13.75 -28.74
CA ALA A 261 8.37 -13.45 -29.99
C ALA A 261 9.84 -13.08 -29.75
N GLU A 262 10.16 -12.41 -28.66
CA GLU A 262 11.51 -11.94 -28.32
C GLU A 262 12.37 -13.02 -27.64
N PHE A 263 11.82 -13.77 -26.68
CA PHE A 263 12.60 -14.62 -25.78
C PHE A 263 12.33 -16.13 -25.94
N LEU A 264 11.18 -16.50 -26.50
CA LEU A 264 10.76 -17.90 -26.60
C LEU A 264 9.92 -18.16 -27.86
N PRO A 265 10.50 -17.93 -29.08
CA PRO A 265 9.77 -17.92 -30.35
C PRO A 265 9.21 -19.29 -30.78
N ASP A 266 9.50 -20.36 -30.04
CA ASP A 266 8.89 -21.69 -30.23
C ASP A 266 7.39 -21.68 -29.86
N TYR A 267 6.89 -20.65 -29.17
CA TYR A 267 5.50 -20.51 -28.71
C TYR A 267 4.95 -19.14 -29.10
N GLN A 268 3.65 -19.08 -29.42
CA GLN A 268 3.00 -17.82 -29.76
C GLN A 268 2.53 -17.05 -28.53
N ASN A 269 2.16 -17.75 -27.47
CA ASN A 269 1.58 -17.19 -26.26
C ASN A 269 1.75 -18.11 -25.04
N LEU A 270 1.32 -17.63 -23.88
CA LEU A 270 1.43 -18.35 -22.62
C LEU A 270 0.59 -19.63 -22.56
N GLU A 271 -0.57 -19.68 -23.21
CA GLU A 271 -1.40 -20.88 -23.21
C GLU A 271 -0.76 -22.02 -23.97
N GLU A 272 -0.09 -21.77 -25.10
CA GLU A 272 0.68 -22.80 -25.79
C GLU A 272 1.82 -23.36 -24.91
N LEU A 273 2.49 -22.50 -24.15
CA LEU A 273 3.55 -22.91 -23.21
C LEU A 273 2.97 -23.79 -22.09
N LYS A 274 1.83 -23.37 -21.49
CA LYS A 274 1.11 -24.13 -20.46
C LYS A 274 0.65 -25.48 -20.97
N ASP A 275 0.08 -25.53 -22.18
CA ASP A 275 -0.40 -26.79 -22.79
C ASP A 275 0.76 -27.75 -23.06
N HIS A 276 1.91 -27.24 -23.47
CA HIS A 276 3.11 -28.08 -23.62
C HIS A 276 3.58 -28.60 -22.26
N TYR A 277 3.60 -27.78 -21.24
CA TYR A 277 3.96 -28.19 -19.88
C TYR A 277 3.03 -29.28 -19.32
N ARG A 278 1.71 -29.12 -19.52
CA ARG A 278 0.69 -30.11 -19.11
C ARG A 278 0.85 -31.46 -19.82
N ARG A 279 1.30 -31.47 -21.09
CA ARG A 279 1.51 -32.72 -21.87
C ARG A 279 2.81 -33.44 -21.54
N GLY A 280 3.74 -32.78 -20.86
CA GLY A 280 5.10 -33.26 -20.71
C GLY A 280 6.00 -32.91 -21.92
N GLY A 281 7.31 -32.99 -21.73
CA GLY A 281 8.31 -32.65 -22.75
C GLY A 281 8.89 -31.24 -22.60
N LEU A 282 8.41 -30.45 -21.62
CA LEU A 282 8.89 -29.10 -21.32
C LEU A 282 9.46 -29.04 -19.90
N GLY A 283 10.77 -28.90 -19.77
CA GLY A 283 11.41 -28.83 -18.45
C GLY A 283 11.26 -27.47 -17.75
N ASP A 284 11.12 -27.49 -16.42
CA ASP A 284 10.96 -26.33 -15.54
C ASP A 284 12.00 -25.24 -15.78
N MET A 285 13.24 -25.61 -16.04
CA MET A 285 14.32 -24.64 -16.25
C MET A 285 14.13 -23.80 -17.53
N LYS A 286 13.41 -24.31 -18.56
CA LYS A 286 13.05 -23.50 -19.74
C LYS A 286 12.03 -22.45 -19.38
N CYS A 287 11.00 -22.81 -18.60
CA CYS A 287 10.00 -21.88 -18.08
C CYS A 287 10.61 -20.83 -17.15
N LYS A 288 11.51 -21.23 -16.24
CA LYS A 288 12.23 -20.32 -15.33
C LYS A 288 13.12 -19.33 -16.06
N LYS A 289 13.86 -19.79 -17.10
CA LYS A 289 14.68 -18.90 -17.93
C LYS A 289 13.81 -17.85 -18.66
N PHE A 290 12.70 -18.28 -19.22
CA PHE A 290 11.75 -17.37 -19.86
C PHE A 290 11.19 -16.35 -18.85
N LEU A 291 10.69 -16.81 -17.68
CA LEU A 291 10.24 -15.91 -16.63
C LEU A 291 11.33 -14.92 -16.21
N ASN A 292 12.57 -15.35 -16.07
CA ASN A 292 13.68 -14.46 -15.73
C ASN A 292 13.89 -13.36 -16.78
N GLN A 293 13.79 -13.67 -18.07
CA GLN A 293 13.91 -12.69 -19.14
C GLN A 293 12.75 -11.68 -19.09
N VAL A 294 11.51 -12.15 -18.91
CA VAL A 294 10.31 -11.32 -18.76
C VAL A 294 10.46 -10.38 -17.58
N LEU A 295 10.80 -10.91 -16.38
CA LEU A 295 10.95 -10.09 -15.18
C LEU A 295 12.11 -9.08 -15.29
N ASN A 296 13.22 -9.45 -15.89
CA ASN A 296 14.33 -8.53 -16.07
C ASN A 296 13.98 -7.40 -17.06
N LYS A 297 13.31 -7.70 -18.17
CA LYS A 297 12.78 -6.70 -19.09
C LYS A 297 11.80 -5.74 -18.40
N PHE A 298 10.92 -6.28 -17.55
CA PHE A 298 9.96 -5.51 -16.78
C PHE A 298 10.62 -4.60 -15.73
N LEU A 299 11.61 -5.10 -14.99
CA LEU A 299 12.27 -4.38 -13.90
C LEU A 299 13.33 -3.38 -14.38
N GLU A 300 13.92 -3.57 -15.55
CA GLU A 300 15.03 -2.76 -16.04
C GLU A 300 14.71 -1.25 -16.10
N PRO A 301 13.57 -0.80 -16.63
CA PRO A 301 13.24 0.63 -16.61
C PRO A 301 13.11 1.21 -15.18
N MET A 302 12.68 0.39 -14.20
CA MET A 302 12.61 0.81 -12.80
C MET A 302 14.00 0.94 -12.18
N ARG A 303 14.90 -0.03 -12.45
CA ARG A 303 16.30 0.02 -11.99
C ARG A 303 17.03 1.26 -12.52
N VAL A 304 16.85 1.55 -13.81
CA VAL A 304 17.45 2.73 -14.43
C VAL A 304 16.97 4.01 -13.77
N ARG A 305 15.65 4.18 -13.60
CA ARG A 305 15.10 5.36 -12.91
C ARG A 305 15.57 5.42 -11.45
N ARG A 306 15.57 4.30 -10.73
CA ARG A 306 16.03 4.26 -9.36
C ARG A 306 17.51 4.68 -9.26
N ALA A 307 18.38 4.17 -10.10
CA ALA A 307 19.79 4.53 -10.13
C ALA A 307 20.04 6.03 -10.39
N GLU A 308 19.16 6.69 -11.15
CA GLU A 308 19.23 8.14 -11.33
C GLU A 308 18.82 8.89 -10.05
N PHE A 309 17.74 8.48 -9.40
CA PHE A 309 17.30 9.09 -8.14
C PHE A 309 18.29 8.87 -6.99
N GLU A 310 18.97 7.74 -6.93
CA GLU A 310 19.98 7.43 -5.92
C GLU A 310 21.20 8.36 -5.98
N LYS A 311 21.43 9.06 -7.09
CA LYS A 311 22.53 10.03 -7.23
C LYS A 311 22.32 11.31 -6.41
N ASP A 312 21.05 11.64 -6.09
CA ASP A 312 20.70 12.87 -5.36
C ASP A 312 19.65 12.61 -4.27
N ILE A 313 20.06 11.92 -3.22
CA ILE A 313 19.21 11.65 -2.05
C ILE A 313 18.72 12.94 -1.37
N PRO A 314 19.49 14.03 -1.24
CA PRO A 314 18.97 15.32 -0.78
C PRO A 314 17.74 15.81 -1.55
N GLU A 315 17.70 15.67 -2.89
CA GLU A 315 16.53 16.06 -3.67
C GLU A 315 15.31 15.16 -3.37
N ILE A 316 15.50 13.87 -3.09
CA ILE A 316 14.40 12.98 -2.67
C ILE A 316 13.79 13.48 -1.36
N TYR A 317 14.61 13.86 -0.38
CA TYR A 317 14.13 14.47 0.86
C TYR A 317 13.42 15.81 0.62
N ASN A 318 13.88 16.61 -0.34
CA ASN A 318 13.25 17.87 -0.71
C ASN A 318 11.86 17.64 -1.36
N ILE A 319 11.71 16.64 -2.22
CA ILE A 319 10.42 16.19 -2.77
C ILE A 319 9.47 15.81 -1.63
N LEU A 320 9.90 14.96 -0.71
CA LEU A 320 9.08 14.53 0.43
C LEU A 320 8.70 15.70 1.34
N LYS A 321 9.62 16.63 1.58
CA LYS A 321 9.36 17.84 2.39
C LYS A 321 8.29 18.69 1.74
N LYS A 322 8.43 19.03 0.45
CA LYS A 322 7.44 19.83 -0.29
C LYS A 322 6.06 19.17 -0.30
N GLY A 323 6.01 17.87 -0.56
CA GLY A 323 4.75 17.13 -0.51
C GLY A 323 4.13 17.10 0.89
N THR A 324 4.96 16.96 1.93
CA THR A 324 4.50 17.02 3.31
C THR A 324 3.94 18.40 3.67
N GLU A 325 4.58 19.49 3.26
CA GLU A 325 4.07 20.84 3.45
C GLU A 325 2.71 21.04 2.78
N GLN A 326 2.56 20.60 1.53
CA GLN A 326 1.26 20.63 0.81
C GLN A 326 0.19 19.79 1.51
N ALA A 327 0.53 18.58 1.96
CA ALA A 327 -0.40 17.71 2.68
C ALA A 327 -0.82 18.36 4.01
N ARG A 328 0.11 18.97 4.74
CA ARG A 328 -0.15 19.64 5.99
C ARG A 328 -1.08 20.84 5.84
N GLU A 329 -0.96 21.64 4.79
CA GLU A 329 -1.89 22.74 4.50
C GLU A 329 -3.34 22.23 4.39
N VAL A 330 -3.55 21.13 3.65
CA VAL A 330 -4.87 20.52 3.51
C VAL A 330 -5.36 19.95 4.86
N GLY A 331 -4.48 19.28 5.59
CA GLY A 331 -4.78 18.73 6.91
C GLY A 331 -5.18 19.81 7.92
N ALA A 332 -4.44 20.91 7.96
CA ALA A 332 -4.73 22.03 8.84
C ALA A 332 -6.10 22.67 8.55
N GLN A 333 -6.46 22.84 7.27
CA GLN A 333 -7.77 23.36 6.88
C GLN A 333 -8.90 22.44 7.35
N THR A 334 -8.76 21.12 7.17
CA THR A 334 -9.76 20.16 7.65
C THR A 334 -9.85 20.17 9.18
N MET A 335 -8.72 20.26 9.88
CA MET A 335 -8.72 20.33 11.34
C MET A 335 -9.36 21.61 11.89
N ASP A 336 -9.22 22.73 11.20
CA ASP A 336 -9.94 23.95 11.59
C ASP A 336 -11.47 23.78 11.47
N GLU A 337 -11.95 23.11 10.41
CA GLU A 337 -13.36 22.77 10.28
C GLU A 337 -13.80 21.78 11.38
N VAL A 338 -13.00 20.77 11.69
CA VAL A 338 -13.25 19.79 12.77
C VAL A 338 -13.36 20.48 14.13
N ARG A 339 -12.39 21.33 14.48
CA ARG A 339 -12.39 22.06 15.76
C ARG A 339 -13.60 22.97 15.89
N LYS A 340 -13.98 23.68 14.82
CA LYS A 340 -15.21 24.51 14.79
C LYS A 340 -16.47 23.66 14.97
N ALA A 341 -16.57 22.55 14.26
CA ALA A 341 -17.72 21.62 14.38
C ALA A 341 -17.85 21.08 15.80
N MET A 342 -16.73 20.75 16.45
CA MET A 342 -16.67 20.26 17.83
C MET A 342 -16.80 21.38 18.89
N ARG A 343 -16.79 22.65 18.48
CA ARG A 343 -16.81 23.83 19.34
C ARG A 343 -15.65 23.88 20.34
N ILE A 344 -14.47 23.52 19.89
CA ILE A 344 -13.22 23.55 20.68
C ILE A 344 -12.22 24.57 20.12
N ASP A 345 -12.66 25.47 19.28
CA ASP A 345 -11.93 26.58 18.68
C ASP A 345 -12.00 27.87 19.53
N TYR A 346 -11.95 27.69 20.84
CA TYR A 346 -12.21 28.70 21.90
C TYR A 346 -11.71 30.10 21.61
N PHE A 347 -10.50 30.24 21.10
CA PHE A 347 -9.88 31.56 20.87
C PHE A 347 -10.38 32.24 19.59
N ASN A 348 -11.03 31.51 18.68
CA ASN A 348 -11.56 32.03 17.43
C ASN A 348 -13.11 32.21 17.50
N ASP A 349 -13.76 31.81 18.59
CA ASP A 349 -15.20 31.99 18.83
C ASP A 349 -15.45 33.30 19.60
N ALA A 350 -15.54 34.42 18.88
CA ALA A 350 -15.79 35.74 19.47
C ALA A 350 -17.14 35.79 20.18
N GLU A 351 -18.15 35.06 19.73
CA GLU A 351 -19.46 35.02 20.35
C GLU A 351 -19.43 34.30 21.71
N LEU A 352 -18.72 33.17 21.79
CA LEU A 352 -18.48 32.48 23.05
C LEU A 352 -17.79 33.41 24.05
N ILE A 353 -16.73 34.12 23.62
CA ILE A 353 -15.97 35.04 24.48
C ILE A 353 -16.90 36.15 24.99
N ARG A 354 -17.74 36.75 24.13
CA ARG A 354 -18.66 37.79 24.48
C ARG A 354 -19.72 37.29 25.52
N GLN A 355 -20.35 36.15 25.26
CA GLN A 355 -21.33 35.54 26.14
C GLN A 355 -20.72 35.20 27.51
N GLN A 356 -19.52 34.68 27.57
CA GLN A 356 -18.83 34.39 28.82
C GLN A 356 -18.50 35.69 29.58
N ALA A 357 -18.00 36.72 28.90
CA ALA A 357 -17.79 38.00 29.54
C ALA A 357 -19.02 38.60 30.14
N GLU A 358 -20.17 38.58 29.44
CA GLU A 358 -21.47 39.06 29.94
C GLU A 358 -21.98 38.23 31.15
N ARG A 359 -21.75 36.90 31.11
CA ARG A 359 -22.15 35.98 32.19
C ARG A 359 -21.40 36.26 33.49
N PHE A 360 -20.10 36.54 33.41
CA PHE A 360 -19.23 36.76 34.57
C PHE A 360 -19.10 38.23 34.99
N ALA A 361 -19.68 39.17 34.25
CA ALA A 361 -19.73 40.60 34.63
C ALA A 361 -20.86 40.89 35.68
N LYS A 362 -21.67 39.89 36.00
CA LYS A 362 -22.71 39.97 37.05
C LYS A 362 -22.16 39.48 38.38
#